data_383ac9b09a9c927104b18014b6077fac
#
_entry.id   383ac9b09a9c927104b18014b6077fac
#
_cell.length_a   1.000
_cell.length_b   1.000
_cell.length_c   1.000
_cell.angle_alpha   90.00
_cell.angle_beta   90.00
_cell.angle_gamma   90.00
#
_symmetry.space_group_name_H-M   'P 1'
#
loop_
_entity.id
_entity.type
_entity.pdbx_description
1 polymer ?
#
loop_
_entity_poly.entity_id
_entity_poly.type
_entity_poly.pdbx_seq_one_letter_code
_entity_poly.pdbx_strand_id
1 'polypeptide(L)'
;MNLHFLVFAALCAQIYGVQVPFTTPKRVVVVGAGTGGLAALKALVLLPEHMRHGWEIVLFERREGIGGVWLPDFNPPAPPALPQSPLYPGLHTNCIHPHMTLPHIPFPPETPLVAPHTAVLRYHESVVDAFGLARYIKLRHLVTSASWIGSAWNMTVHDLTANATKHYTFDHLIAAPGFNAFPVIPALHGQEDWLAADSSRLLSHCMWYRDPTVYSGKIVAVVGGGPSGWDMVRKIQPYAKAVFWNRDTRAENPSAPGFPPVPGVPDVSRVANLYANGSMLLTNGQILPKVDAVVLATGYETRIPFLTAGGHLSEQDAQTEHLTTNGRYIHPLFEHTLSLDPAYPLGALYLGGMLVYNPTGMTSYAQGLFAAYTIALPNLLHSRGELLEHLHYRESRVREEGFEPKRLGHKWGRGYGGFYGFEADGPFEDLLVDYLRVRSNGTLAGYPGIPPAGQNYTEKWRLWGLHHGEDVYYGWDAGIKREGEEEWNRQWSAGRVSEADYVDEMHGIAEWWEGVRTTEPFGNVEPRWLPNGHRLR
;
A
#
# COMPACT_ATOMS: atom_id res chain seq x y z
N MET A 1 1.35 44.74 -0.82
CA MET A 1 2.03 43.78 0.09
C MET A 1 3.28 44.49 0.57
N ASN A 2 3.31 44.82 1.87
CA ASN A 2 4.15 45.87 2.41
C ASN A 2 5.65 45.55 2.46
N LEU A 3 6.46 46.40 1.88
CA LEU A 3 7.94 46.42 1.94
C LEU A 3 8.49 46.26 3.38
N HIS A 4 7.73 46.70 4.38
CA HIS A 4 8.07 46.56 5.81
C HIS A 4 8.07 45.09 6.31
N PHE A 5 7.27 44.23 5.73
CA PHE A 5 7.24 42.80 6.14
C PHE A 5 8.46 42.03 5.63
N LEU A 6 8.94 42.36 4.43
CA LEU A 6 10.16 41.79 3.85
C LEU A 6 11.44 42.26 4.58
N VAL A 7 11.46 43.52 5.03
CA VAL A 7 12.58 44.05 5.80
C VAL A 7 12.61 43.45 7.21
N PHE A 8 11.47 43.23 7.84
CA PHE A 8 11.39 42.61 9.18
C PHE A 8 11.81 41.12 9.13
N ALA A 9 11.39 40.37 8.10
CA ALA A 9 11.81 38.98 7.89
C ALA A 9 13.32 38.87 7.61
N ALA A 10 13.88 39.81 6.85
CA ALA A 10 15.32 39.86 6.58
C ALA A 10 16.14 40.27 7.84
N LEU A 11 15.62 41.17 8.69
CA LEU A 11 16.28 41.52 9.95
C LEU A 11 16.23 40.38 10.98
N CYS A 12 15.13 39.63 11.07
CA CYS A 12 15.03 38.45 11.95
C CYS A 12 15.98 37.32 11.50
N ALA A 13 16.17 37.15 10.21
CA ALA A 13 17.13 36.16 9.66
C ALA A 13 18.59 36.54 10.01
N GLN A 14 18.93 37.83 10.06
CA GLN A 14 20.27 38.28 10.46
C GLN A 14 20.55 38.09 11.95
N ILE A 15 19.51 38.13 12.81
CA ILE A 15 19.68 37.98 14.28
C ILE A 15 19.90 36.51 14.68
N TYR A 16 19.40 35.54 13.91
CA TYR A 16 19.52 34.11 14.22
C TYR A 16 20.57 33.34 13.39
N GLY A 17 21.31 34.01 12.52
CA GLY A 17 22.42 33.40 11.79
C GLY A 17 22.03 32.26 10.83
N VAL A 18 20.74 32.04 10.56
CA VAL A 18 20.24 31.03 9.64
C VAL A 18 20.14 31.65 8.24
N GLN A 19 21.19 31.58 7.45
CA GLN A 19 21.05 31.75 6.01
C GLN A 19 20.25 30.54 5.48
N VAL A 20 18.94 30.71 5.32
CA VAL A 20 18.13 29.75 4.57
C VAL A 20 18.47 29.95 3.09
N PRO A 21 19.15 29.01 2.45
CA PRO A 21 19.49 29.16 1.04
C PRO A 21 18.19 29.26 0.23
N PHE A 22 18.08 30.27 -0.64
CA PHE A 22 17.05 30.27 -1.67
C PHE A 22 17.26 29.02 -2.53
N THR A 23 16.33 28.10 -2.50
CA THR A 23 16.39 26.92 -3.36
C THR A 23 16.18 27.33 -4.83
N THR A 24 16.93 26.75 -5.74
CA THR A 24 16.68 26.94 -7.17
C THR A 24 15.30 26.38 -7.54
N PRO A 25 14.57 27.05 -8.46
CA PRO A 25 13.31 26.51 -8.98
C PRO A 25 13.46 25.07 -9.45
N LYS A 26 12.49 24.23 -9.13
CA LYS A 26 12.48 22.79 -9.50
C LYS A 26 11.19 22.47 -10.26
N ARG A 27 11.29 21.53 -11.17
CA ARG A 27 10.13 20.92 -11.83
C ARG A 27 9.95 19.51 -11.27
N VAL A 28 8.87 19.30 -10.52
CA VAL A 28 8.60 18.03 -9.83
C VAL A 28 7.32 17.42 -10.35
N VAL A 29 7.40 16.18 -10.80
CA VAL A 29 6.22 15.43 -11.23
C VAL A 29 5.94 14.27 -10.29
N VAL A 30 4.65 14.09 -9.98
CA VAL A 30 4.12 12.89 -9.31
C VAL A 30 3.29 12.11 -10.32
N VAL A 31 3.41 10.78 -10.36
CA VAL A 31 2.65 9.93 -11.27
C VAL A 31 1.78 8.97 -10.45
N GLY A 32 0.46 9.16 -10.54
CA GLY A 32 -0.57 8.42 -9.82
C GLY A 32 -1.22 9.22 -8.69
N ALA A 33 -2.56 9.24 -8.63
CA ALA A 33 -3.36 9.96 -7.62
C ALA A 33 -4.03 9.01 -6.61
N GLY A 34 -3.39 7.90 -6.28
CA GLY A 34 -3.71 7.04 -5.13
C GLY A 34 -3.13 7.61 -3.83
N THR A 35 -3.25 6.86 -2.71
CA THR A 35 -2.74 7.26 -1.40
C THR A 35 -1.30 7.75 -1.45
N GLY A 36 -0.39 6.99 -2.12
CA GLY A 36 1.03 7.34 -2.21
C GLY A 36 1.28 8.66 -2.94
N GLY A 37 0.60 8.88 -4.08
CA GLY A 37 0.78 10.12 -4.86
C GLY A 37 0.15 11.34 -4.19
N LEU A 38 -1.02 11.20 -3.56
CA LEU A 38 -1.64 12.29 -2.80
C LEU A 38 -0.81 12.66 -1.57
N ALA A 39 -0.21 11.67 -0.90
CA ALA A 39 0.70 11.88 0.23
C ALA A 39 1.97 12.64 -0.20
N ALA A 40 2.58 12.23 -1.32
CA ALA A 40 3.75 12.91 -1.87
C ALA A 40 3.41 14.35 -2.30
N LEU A 41 2.27 14.53 -2.99
CA LEU A 41 1.82 15.88 -3.39
C LEU A 41 1.56 16.77 -2.19
N LYS A 42 0.89 16.25 -1.14
CA LYS A 42 0.70 16.97 0.13
C LYS A 42 2.03 17.41 0.72
N ALA A 43 3.01 16.51 0.80
CA ALA A 43 4.33 16.83 1.36
C ALA A 43 5.04 17.94 0.56
N LEU A 44 5.02 17.89 -0.77
CA LEU A 44 5.59 18.92 -1.64
C LEU A 44 4.91 20.29 -1.46
N VAL A 45 3.58 20.28 -1.43
CA VAL A 45 2.78 21.53 -1.34
C VAL A 45 2.90 22.19 0.03
N LEU A 46 3.09 21.40 1.09
CA LEU A 46 3.25 21.90 2.46
C LEU A 46 4.69 22.30 2.82
N LEU A 47 5.68 22.06 1.95
CA LEU A 47 7.01 22.64 2.16
C LEU A 47 6.90 24.15 2.40
N PRO A 48 7.71 24.72 3.31
CA PRO A 48 7.77 26.17 3.49
C PRO A 48 8.00 26.91 2.18
N GLU A 49 7.35 28.03 1.98
CA GLU A 49 7.41 28.80 0.72
C GLU A 49 8.85 29.14 0.30
N HIS A 50 9.73 29.47 1.24
CA HIS A 50 11.13 29.75 0.93
C HIS A 50 11.91 28.54 0.40
N MET A 51 11.45 27.31 0.67
CA MET A 51 12.08 26.09 0.15
C MET A 51 11.57 25.70 -1.24
N ARG A 52 10.32 26.04 -1.59
CA ARG A 52 9.67 25.67 -2.85
C ARG A 52 9.35 26.84 -3.77
N HIS A 53 9.89 28.02 -3.47
CA HIS A 53 9.62 29.21 -4.28
C HIS A 53 10.00 28.99 -5.75
N GLY A 54 9.04 29.27 -6.64
CA GLY A 54 9.23 29.08 -8.08
C GLY A 54 9.18 27.62 -8.57
N TRP A 55 8.80 26.66 -7.71
CA TRP A 55 8.67 25.26 -8.15
C TRP A 55 7.43 25.08 -9.02
N GLU A 56 7.60 24.31 -10.08
CA GLU A 56 6.52 23.74 -10.86
C GLU A 56 6.24 22.33 -10.33
N ILE A 57 5.03 22.12 -9.78
CA ILE A 57 4.59 20.82 -9.27
C ILE A 57 3.37 20.38 -10.06
N VAL A 58 3.39 19.15 -10.57
CA VAL A 58 2.24 18.55 -11.25
C VAL A 58 2.09 17.09 -10.87
N LEU A 59 0.83 16.63 -10.75
CA LEU A 59 0.50 15.22 -10.61
C LEU A 59 -0.30 14.77 -11.83
N PHE A 60 0.14 13.69 -12.48
CA PHE A 60 -0.59 13.04 -13.57
C PHE A 60 -1.32 11.79 -13.06
N GLU A 61 -2.62 11.70 -13.38
CA GLU A 61 -3.45 10.54 -13.11
C GLU A 61 -4.15 10.10 -14.41
N ARG A 62 -4.07 8.78 -14.71
CA ARG A 62 -4.67 8.22 -15.94
C ARG A 62 -6.18 8.16 -15.90
N ARG A 63 -6.78 8.01 -14.72
CA ARG A 63 -8.22 7.87 -14.52
C ARG A 63 -8.91 9.23 -14.49
N GLU A 64 -10.24 9.18 -14.54
CA GLU A 64 -11.13 10.34 -14.45
C GLU A 64 -11.24 10.93 -13.04
N GLY A 65 -10.71 10.25 -12.02
CA GLY A 65 -10.77 10.67 -10.62
C GLY A 65 -9.54 10.25 -9.84
N ILE A 66 -9.42 10.82 -8.66
CA ILE A 66 -8.41 10.46 -7.65
C ILE A 66 -8.82 9.21 -6.87
N GLY A 67 -7.92 8.71 -6.00
CA GLY A 67 -8.20 7.61 -5.08
C GLY A 67 -7.52 6.29 -5.46
N GLY A 68 -6.91 6.20 -6.64
CA GLY A 68 -6.19 5.00 -7.08
C GLY A 68 -7.09 3.75 -7.04
N VAL A 69 -6.68 2.72 -6.28
CA VAL A 69 -7.45 1.47 -6.14
C VAL A 69 -8.86 1.69 -5.56
N TRP A 70 -9.07 2.75 -4.76
CA TRP A 70 -10.34 3.07 -4.11
C TRP A 70 -11.35 3.78 -5.02
N LEU A 71 -10.94 4.24 -6.20
CA LEU A 71 -11.86 4.68 -7.24
C LEU A 71 -12.47 3.43 -7.90
N PRO A 72 -13.80 3.21 -7.84
CA PRO A 72 -14.43 1.99 -8.33
C PRO A 72 -14.26 1.77 -9.84
N ASP A 73 -14.28 0.48 -10.23
CA ASP A 73 -14.44 0.00 -11.61
C ASP A 73 -15.39 -1.21 -11.55
N PHE A 74 -16.70 -0.95 -11.42
CA PHE A 74 -17.69 -2.01 -11.23
C PHE A 74 -18.09 -2.72 -12.51
N ASN A 75 -17.72 -2.19 -13.67
CA ASN A 75 -17.95 -2.78 -14.98
C ASN A 75 -16.62 -3.03 -15.69
N PRO A 76 -15.74 -3.90 -15.16
CA PRO A 76 -14.44 -4.12 -15.73
C PRO A 76 -14.53 -4.80 -17.10
N PRO A 77 -13.55 -4.59 -17.96
CA PRO A 77 -13.46 -5.32 -19.21
C PRO A 77 -13.25 -6.81 -18.94
N ALA A 78 -13.67 -7.65 -19.88
CA ALA A 78 -13.38 -9.08 -19.82
C ALA A 78 -11.87 -9.37 -19.98
N PRO A 79 -11.34 -10.44 -19.36
CA PRO A 79 -9.98 -10.89 -19.62
C PRO A 79 -9.70 -11.07 -21.13
N PRO A 80 -8.50 -10.76 -21.62
CA PRO A 80 -7.27 -10.41 -20.91
C PRO A 80 -7.12 -8.91 -20.58
N ALA A 81 -8.08 -8.05 -20.94
CA ALA A 81 -8.01 -6.64 -20.62
C ALA A 81 -8.16 -6.42 -19.11
N LEU A 82 -7.29 -5.59 -18.53
CA LEU A 82 -7.20 -5.43 -17.08
C LEU A 82 -8.23 -4.42 -16.55
N PRO A 83 -8.92 -4.75 -15.45
CA PRO A 83 -9.69 -3.77 -14.67
C PRO A 83 -8.82 -2.60 -14.20
N GLN A 84 -9.41 -1.43 -14.08
CA GLN A 84 -8.72 -0.26 -13.53
C GLN A 84 -8.59 -0.33 -12.00
N SER A 85 -9.44 -1.12 -11.34
CA SER A 85 -9.40 -1.38 -9.91
C SER A 85 -9.91 -2.80 -9.60
N PRO A 86 -9.31 -3.52 -8.65
CA PRO A 86 -9.83 -4.80 -8.17
C PRO A 86 -10.98 -4.64 -7.17
N LEU A 87 -11.42 -3.43 -6.89
CA LEU A 87 -12.47 -3.13 -5.93
C LEU A 87 -13.82 -3.68 -6.39
N TYR A 88 -14.60 -4.21 -5.47
CA TYR A 88 -15.93 -4.76 -5.70
C TYR A 88 -16.97 -4.17 -4.74
N PRO A 89 -18.26 -4.21 -5.05
CA PRO A 89 -19.33 -3.70 -4.20
C PRO A 89 -19.31 -4.34 -2.80
N GLY A 90 -19.44 -3.53 -1.75
CA GLY A 90 -19.43 -4.00 -0.36
C GLY A 90 -18.04 -4.42 0.16
N LEU A 91 -16.95 -3.99 -0.48
CA LEU A 91 -15.61 -4.13 0.05
C LEU A 91 -15.42 -3.18 1.24
N HIS A 92 -14.89 -3.72 2.34
CA HIS A 92 -14.39 -2.98 3.48
C HIS A 92 -12.86 -3.04 3.54
N THR A 93 -12.26 -2.13 4.27
CA THR A 93 -10.82 -2.17 4.53
C THR A 93 -10.46 -3.45 5.30
N ASN A 94 -9.26 -3.95 5.12
CA ASN A 94 -8.71 -5.09 5.88
C ASN A 94 -7.85 -4.64 7.07
N CYS A 95 -7.92 -3.37 7.40
CA CYS A 95 -7.32 -2.75 8.58
C CYS A 95 -8.22 -1.60 9.05
N ILE A 96 -8.02 -1.16 10.27
CA ILE A 96 -8.73 0.00 10.81
C ILE A 96 -8.29 1.29 10.12
N HIS A 97 -9.23 2.20 9.89
CA HIS A 97 -8.94 3.43 9.13
C HIS A 97 -7.90 4.36 9.77
N PRO A 98 -7.66 4.39 11.10
CA PRO A 98 -6.56 5.16 11.67
C PRO A 98 -5.17 4.80 11.12
N HIS A 99 -4.99 3.55 10.62
CA HIS A 99 -3.76 3.16 9.91
C HIS A 99 -3.67 3.70 8.48
N MET A 100 -4.76 4.18 7.94
CA MET A 100 -4.85 4.69 6.58
C MET A 100 -4.78 6.22 6.51
N THR A 101 -4.91 6.91 7.66
CA THR A 101 -4.91 8.36 7.71
C THR A 101 -3.54 8.96 7.38
N LEU A 102 -3.55 10.04 6.61
CA LEU A 102 -2.43 10.95 6.53
C LEU A 102 -2.38 11.82 7.81
N PRO A 103 -1.21 12.19 8.33
CA PRO A 103 -1.13 13.08 9.48
C PRO A 103 -1.96 14.35 9.33
N HIS A 104 -2.57 14.78 10.43
CA HIS A 104 -3.35 16.03 10.56
C HIS A 104 -4.65 16.09 9.75
N ILE A 105 -5.15 14.95 9.29
CA ILE A 105 -6.48 14.86 8.68
C ILE A 105 -7.10 13.49 8.99
N PRO A 106 -8.08 13.42 9.92
CA PRO A 106 -8.79 12.19 10.21
C PRO A 106 -9.76 11.83 9.09
N PHE A 107 -10.29 10.61 9.13
CA PHE A 107 -11.46 10.25 8.33
C PHE A 107 -12.67 11.12 8.70
N PRO A 108 -13.65 11.27 7.79
CA PRO A 108 -14.88 11.98 8.11
C PRO A 108 -15.53 11.43 9.40
N PRO A 109 -16.20 12.30 10.18
CA PRO A 109 -16.91 11.88 11.38
C PRO A 109 -17.80 10.66 11.16
N GLU A 110 -17.94 9.84 12.20
CA GLU A 110 -18.79 8.64 12.22
C GLU A 110 -18.41 7.56 11.19
N THR A 111 -17.18 7.62 10.66
CA THR A 111 -16.67 6.55 9.80
C THR A 111 -16.38 5.31 10.64
N PRO A 112 -16.97 4.14 10.34
CA PRO A 112 -16.64 2.89 11.04
C PRO A 112 -15.16 2.58 10.98
N LEU A 113 -14.58 2.01 12.07
CA LEU A 113 -13.14 1.69 12.11
C LEU A 113 -12.69 0.81 10.95
N VAL A 114 -13.50 -0.17 10.57
CA VAL A 114 -13.32 -0.95 9.34
C VAL A 114 -14.15 -0.30 8.24
N ALA A 115 -13.55 0.66 7.55
CA ALA A 115 -14.25 1.58 6.67
C ALA A 115 -14.73 0.90 5.37
N PRO A 116 -15.95 1.18 4.90
CA PRO A 116 -16.36 0.80 3.56
C PRO A 116 -15.53 1.56 2.51
N HIS A 117 -15.31 0.95 1.33
CA HIS A 117 -14.50 1.54 0.27
C HIS A 117 -14.91 2.97 -0.10
N THR A 118 -16.21 3.28 -0.01
CA THR A 118 -16.75 4.62 -0.30
C THR A 118 -16.27 5.69 0.69
N ALA A 119 -16.07 5.32 1.96
CA ALA A 119 -15.53 6.22 2.97
C ALA A 119 -14.04 6.51 2.71
N VAL A 120 -13.28 5.52 2.24
CA VAL A 120 -11.87 5.72 1.87
C VAL A 120 -11.73 6.67 0.67
N LEU A 121 -12.59 6.54 -0.34
CA LEU A 121 -12.58 7.46 -1.48
C LEU A 121 -12.92 8.89 -1.04
N ARG A 122 -13.99 9.07 -0.25
CA ARG A 122 -14.35 10.38 0.32
C ARG A 122 -13.23 10.98 1.18
N TYR A 123 -12.51 10.13 1.91
CA TYR A 123 -11.33 10.57 2.65
C TYR A 123 -10.25 11.14 1.73
N HIS A 124 -9.94 10.50 0.60
CA HIS A 124 -8.99 11.06 -0.38
C HIS A 124 -9.47 12.39 -0.96
N GLU A 125 -10.78 12.52 -1.23
CA GLU A 125 -11.39 13.77 -1.67
C GLU A 125 -11.22 14.87 -0.60
N SER A 126 -11.47 14.54 0.67
CA SER A 126 -11.25 15.47 1.79
C SER A 126 -9.79 15.92 1.91
N VAL A 127 -8.83 15.03 1.65
CA VAL A 127 -7.40 15.39 1.62
C VAL A 127 -7.11 16.38 0.50
N VAL A 128 -7.64 16.14 -0.70
CA VAL A 128 -7.45 17.05 -1.84
C VAL A 128 -8.02 18.43 -1.56
N ASP A 129 -9.19 18.50 -0.97
CA ASP A 129 -9.87 19.76 -0.64
C ASP A 129 -9.17 20.50 0.49
N ALA A 130 -8.87 19.81 1.60
CA ALA A 130 -8.26 20.42 2.79
C ALA A 130 -6.91 21.07 2.51
N PHE A 131 -6.12 20.50 1.59
CA PHE A 131 -4.80 21.02 1.25
C PHE A 131 -4.74 21.73 -0.10
N GLY A 132 -5.88 21.95 -0.77
CA GLY A 132 -5.97 22.66 -2.05
C GLY A 132 -5.17 22.00 -3.17
N LEU A 133 -5.13 20.64 -3.19
CA LEU A 133 -4.28 19.88 -4.10
C LEU A 133 -4.80 19.81 -5.52
N ALA A 134 -6.10 20.03 -5.74
CA ALA A 134 -6.78 19.88 -7.05
C ALA A 134 -6.07 20.65 -8.18
N ARG A 135 -5.55 21.84 -7.91
CA ARG A 135 -4.86 22.70 -8.90
C ARG A 135 -3.56 22.08 -9.46
N TYR A 136 -2.98 21.10 -8.79
CA TYR A 136 -1.77 20.41 -9.22
C TYR A 136 -2.07 19.10 -9.96
N ILE A 137 -3.32 18.62 -9.93
CA ILE A 137 -3.71 17.31 -10.44
C ILE A 137 -4.25 17.44 -11.87
N LYS A 138 -3.69 16.66 -12.77
CA LYS A 138 -4.18 16.48 -14.15
C LYS A 138 -4.74 15.07 -14.30
N LEU A 139 -6.06 14.95 -14.24
CA LEU A 139 -6.79 13.71 -14.48
C LEU A 139 -6.80 13.37 -15.98
N ARG A 140 -7.03 12.08 -16.31
CA ARG A 140 -7.06 11.56 -17.68
C ARG A 140 -5.77 11.81 -18.47
N HIS A 141 -4.63 11.83 -17.76
CA HIS A 141 -3.30 11.99 -18.32
C HIS A 141 -2.47 10.72 -18.05
N LEU A 142 -2.30 9.89 -19.07
CA LEU A 142 -1.55 8.65 -19.01
C LEU A 142 -0.07 8.91 -19.33
N VAL A 143 0.80 8.73 -18.35
CA VAL A 143 2.26 8.71 -18.58
C VAL A 143 2.61 7.38 -19.25
N THR A 144 3.14 7.44 -20.48
CA THR A 144 3.48 6.26 -21.27
C THR A 144 4.97 5.96 -21.28
N SER A 145 5.81 6.97 -21.08
CA SER A 145 7.27 6.80 -20.98
C SER A 145 7.89 7.91 -20.13
N ALA A 146 8.95 7.56 -19.41
CA ALA A 146 9.83 8.50 -18.70
C ALA A 146 11.28 8.08 -18.91
N SER A 147 12.06 8.91 -19.61
CA SER A 147 13.47 8.67 -19.93
C SER A 147 14.35 9.80 -19.40
N TRP A 148 15.47 9.45 -18.76
CA TRP A 148 16.44 10.43 -18.32
C TRP A 148 17.33 10.89 -19.50
N ILE A 149 17.39 12.18 -19.77
CA ILE A 149 18.13 12.76 -20.91
C ILE A 149 19.41 13.49 -20.47
N GLY A 150 20.04 13.04 -19.38
CA GLY A 150 21.30 13.60 -18.84
C GLY A 150 21.10 14.73 -17.84
N SER A 151 20.01 15.50 -17.92
CA SER A 151 19.75 16.63 -17.02
C SER A 151 18.31 16.68 -16.48
N ALA A 152 17.38 15.94 -17.08
CA ALA A 152 15.97 15.92 -16.71
C ALA A 152 15.28 14.63 -17.18
N TRP A 153 14.13 14.33 -16.60
CA TRP A 153 13.19 13.34 -17.10
C TRP A 153 12.42 13.92 -18.30
N ASN A 154 12.57 13.29 -19.46
CA ASN A 154 11.70 13.53 -20.61
C ASN A 154 10.54 12.56 -20.55
N MET A 155 9.33 13.10 -20.40
CA MET A 155 8.11 12.31 -20.21
C MET A 155 7.16 12.44 -21.38
N THR A 156 6.68 11.31 -21.85
CA THR A 156 5.60 11.24 -22.84
C THR A 156 4.28 10.98 -22.10
N VAL A 157 3.33 11.89 -22.27
CA VAL A 157 2.03 11.86 -21.60
C VAL A 157 0.92 11.93 -22.63
N HIS A 158 0.02 10.96 -22.60
CA HIS A 158 -1.18 10.94 -23.44
C HIS A 158 -2.36 11.56 -22.69
N ASP A 159 -2.84 12.70 -23.18
CA ASP A 159 -4.06 13.35 -22.74
C ASP A 159 -5.26 12.59 -23.31
N LEU A 160 -5.91 11.78 -22.47
CA LEU A 160 -7.03 10.91 -22.86
C LEU A 160 -8.31 11.69 -23.18
N THR A 161 -8.40 12.96 -22.78
CA THR A 161 -9.54 13.82 -23.11
C THR A 161 -9.38 14.44 -24.48
N ALA A 162 -8.19 15.00 -24.75
CA ALA A 162 -7.88 15.61 -26.04
C ALA A 162 -7.43 14.59 -27.10
N ASN A 163 -7.21 13.33 -26.71
CA ASN A 163 -6.60 12.27 -27.53
C ASN A 163 -5.29 12.74 -28.19
N ALA A 164 -4.43 13.37 -27.40
CA ALA A 164 -3.21 14.00 -27.87
C ALA A 164 -2.00 13.63 -26.99
N THR A 165 -0.86 13.39 -27.62
CA THR A 165 0.39 13.14 -26.91
C THR A 165 1.14 14.45 -26.69
N LYS A 166 1.63 14.67 -25.48
CA LYS A 166 2.42 15.83 -25.06
C LYS A 166 3.73 15.36 -24.43
N HIS A 167 4.77 16.17 -24.57
CA HIS A 167 6.07 15.94 -23.96
C HIS A 167 6.32 16.98 -22.88
N TYR A 168 6.85 16.53 -21.75
CA TYR A 168 7.18 17.37 -20.60
C TYR A 168 8.59 17.03 -20.12
N THR A 169 9.23 17.99 -19.46
CA THR A 169 10.52 17.75 -18.82
C THR A 169 10.44 18.12 -17.35
N PHE A 170 10.98 17.23 -16.48
CA PHE A 170 11.00 17.43 -15.02
C PHE A 170 12.37 17.09 -14.45
N ASP A 171 12.75 17.80 -13.39
CA ASP A 171 14.02 17.59 -12.70
C ASP A 171 13.92 16.39 -11.74
N HIS A 172 12.72 16.18 -11.16
CA HIS A 172 12.45 15.12 -10.20
C HIS A 172 11.15 14.39 -10.54
N LEU A 173 11.17 13.07 -10.42
CA LEU A 173 10.02 12.17 -10.63
C LEU A 173 9.71 11.40 -9.35
N ILE A 174 8.47 11.47 -8.88
CA ILE A 174 7.94 10.62 -7.82
C ILE A 174 6.93 9.65 -8.45
N ALA A 175 7.31 8.39 -8.57
CA ALA A 175 6.46 7.35 -9.13
C ALA A 175 5.61 6.72 -8.00
N ALA A 176 4.30 6.83 -8.10
CA ALA A 176 3.32 6.24 -7.17
C ALA A 176 2.30 5.36 -7.93
N PRO A 177 2.76 4.31 -8.66
CA PRO A 177 1.93 3.53 -9.57
C PRO A 177 0.93 2.62 -8.87
N GLY A 178 1.08 2.41 -7.55
CA GLY A 178 0.41 1.36 -6.80
C GLY A 178 0.93 -0.04 -7.14
N PHE A 179 0.44 -1.05 -6.43
CA PHE A 179 0.89 -2.44 -6.59
C PHE A 179 -0.24 -3.46 -6.84
N ASN A 180 -1.46 -2.99 -7.14
CA ASN A 180 -2.64 -3.84 -7.39
C ASN A 180 -3.16 -3.74 -8.83
N ALA A 181 -2.31 -3.33 -9.78
CA ALA A 181 -2.72 -3.13 -11.17
C ALA A 181 -2.46 -4.35 -12.07
N PHE A 182 -1.50 -5.21 -11.71
CA PHE A 182 -1.09 -6.34 -12.53
C PHE A 182 -1.24 -7.65 -11.75
N PRO A 183 -2.24 -8.52 -12.08
CA PRO A 183 -2.50 -9.75 -11.34
C PRO A 183 -1.42 -10.80 -11.63
N VAL A 184 -1.06 -11.58 -10.62
CA VAL A 184 -0.28 -12.81 -10.80
C VAL A 184 -1.22 -13.92 -11.21
N ILE A 185 -1.15 -14.37 -12.46
CA ILE A 185 -2.00 -15.44 -13.01
C ILE A 185 -1.11 -16.65 -13.31
N PRO A 186 -0.94 -17.60 -12.37
CA PRO A 186 -0.18 -18.81 -12.62
C PRO A 186 -0.94 -19.71 -13.60
N ALA A 187 -0.22 -20.34 -14.51
CA ALA A 187 -0.75 -21.44 -15.29
C ALA A 187 -0.91 -22.68 -14.38
N LEU A 188 -2.13 -23.18 -14.24
CA LEU A 188 -2.39 -24.41 -13.51
C LEU A 188 -2.31 -25.61 -14.47
N HIS A 189 -1.61 -26.67 -14.06
CA HIS A 189 -1.54 -27.88 -14.87
C HIS A 189 -2.94 -28.45 -15.17
N GLY A 190 -3.21 -28.79 -16.43
CA GLY A 190 -4.48 -29.34 -16.90
C GLY A 190 -5.63 -28.33 -17.01
N GLN A 191 -5.40 -27.04 -16.81
CA GLN A 191 -6.47 -26.03 -16.82
C GLN A 191 -7.19 -25.93 -18.18
N GLU A 192 -6.49 -26.11 -19.29
CA GLU A 192 -7.08 -26.02 -20.64
C GLU A 192 -8.09 -27.15 -20.88
N ASP A 193 -7.69 -28.38 -20.59
CA ASP A 193 -8.57 -29.54 -20.68
C ASP A 193 -9.74 -29.48 -19.70
N TRP A 194 -9.47 -28.98 -18.49
CA TRP A 194 -10.49 -28.77 -17.46
C TRP A 194 -11.55 -27.77 -17.93
N LEU A 195 -11.16 -26.64 -18.51
CA LEU A 195 -12.08 -25.61 -19.05
C LEU A 195 -12.81 -26.12 -20.30
N ALA A 196 -12.10 -26.80 -21.23
CA ALA A 196 -12.68 -27.25 -22.47
C ALA A 196 -13.75 -28.35 -22.28
N ALA A 197 -13.63 -29.16 -21.22
CA ALA A 197 -14.56 -30.26 -20.94
C ALA A 197 -15.94 -29.81 -20.45
N ASP A 198 -16.08 -28.60 -19.92
CA ASP A 198 -17.35 -28.09 -19.42
C ASP A 198 -17.35 -26.55 -19.43
N SER A 199 -18.13 -25.96 -20.32
CA SER A 199 -18.25 -24.49 -20.49
C SER A 199 -18.87 -23.74 -19.31
N SER A 200 -19.44 -24.47 -18.33
CA SER A 200 -19.97 -23.85 -17.09
C SER A 200 -18.90 -23.61 -16.03
N ARG A 201 -17.68 -24.13 -16.22
CA ARG A 201 -16.56 -23.97 -15.32
C ARG A 201 -15.97 -22.56 -15.41
N LEU A 202 -15.49 -22.07 -14.27
CA LEU A 202 -14.94 -20.72 -14.13
C LEU A 202 -13.50 -20.79 -13.64
N LEU A 203 -12.60 -20.08 -14.32
CA LEU A 203 -11.24 -19.81 -13.85
C LEU A 203 -10.98 -18.31 -14.02
N SER A 204 -10.81 -17.60 -12.90
CA SER A 204 -10.61 -16.16 -12.92
C SER A 204 -9.74 -15.70 -11.76
N HIS A 205 -8.96 -14.64 -11.97
CA HIS A 205 -8.28 -13.96 -10.87
C HIS A 205 -9.29 -13.07 -10.12
N CYS A 206 -9.14 -12.92 -8.79
CA CYS A 206 -10.02 -12.11 -7.94
C CYS A 206 -10.07 -10.61 -8.35
N MET A 207 -9.16 -10.15 -9.19
CA MET A 207 -9.19 -8.80 -9.77
C MET A 207 -10.48 -8.52 -10.57
N TRP A 208 -11.08 -9.57 -11.18
CA TRP A 208 -12.35 -9.47 -11.93
C TRP A 208 -13.59 -9.78 -11.09
N TYR A 209 -13.40 -10.17 -9.83
CA TYR A 209 -14.55 -10.43 -8.95
C TYR A 209 -15.38 -9.16 -8.71
N ARG A 210 -16.71 -9.27 -8.90
CA ARG A 210 -17.68 -8.19 -8.61
C ARG A 210 -18.93 -8.69 -7.92
N ASP A 211 -19.37 -9.92 -8.18
CA ASP A 211 -20.63 -10.49 -7.74
C ASP A 211 -20.44 -11.94 -7.27
N PRO A 212 -20.72 -12.27 -6.00
CA PRO A 212 -20.64 -13.63 -5.50
C PRO A 212 -21.69 -14.58 -6.08
N THR A 213 -22.79 -14.05 -6.61
CA THR A 213 -23.91 -14.89 -7.09
C THR A 213 -23.53 -15.77 -8.29
N VAL A 214 -22.48 -15.40 -9.03
CA VAL A 214 -21.92 -16.21 -10.13
C VAL A 214 -21.40 -17.58 -9.66
N TYR A 215 -21.14 -17.73 -8.35
CA TYR A 215 -20.70 -18.98 -7.71
C TYR A 215 -21.84 -19.77 -7.07
N SER A 216 -23.11 -19.34 -7.22
CA SER A 216 -24.27 -20.01 -6.61
C SER A 216 -24.35 -21.47 -7.00
N GLY A 217 -24.40 -22.34 -5.99
CA GLY A 217 -24.49 -23.78 -6.14
C GLY A 217 -23.23 -24.48 -6.67
N LYS A 218 -22.13 -23.76 -6.94
CA LYS A 218 -20.85 -24.28 -7.41
C LYS A 218 -19.97 -24.78 -6.26
N ILE A 219 -19.09 -25.73 -6.57
CA ILE A 219 -17.96 -26.11 -5.72
C ILE A 219 -16.76 -25.26 -6.16
N VAL A 220 -16.27 -24.42 -5.26
CA VAL A 220 -15.28 -23.37 -5.55
C VAL A 220 -13.96 -23.68 -4.84
N ALA A 221 -12.84 -23.61 -5.55
CA ALA A 221 -11.51 -23.58 -4.99
C ALA A 221 -10.96 -22.15 -5.04
N VAL A 222 -10.60 -21.58 -3.89
CA VAL A 222 -9.92 -20.27 -3.79
C VAL A 222 -8.44 -20.51 -3.58
N VAL A 223 -7.60 -20.07 -4.52
CA VAL A 223 -6.16 -20.30 -4.53
C VAL A 223 -5.42 -19.04 -4.05
N GLY A 224 -4.78 -19.14 -2.89
CA GLY A 224 -3.98 -18.07 -2.28
C GLY A 224 -4.39 -17.75 -0.85
N GLY A 225 -3.39 -17.65 0.04
CA GLY A 225 -3.56 -17.47 1.50
C GLY A 225 -3.47 -16.02 1.97
N GLY A 226 -3.42 -15.04 1.05
CA GLY A 226 -3.33 -13.61 1.39
C GLY A 226 -4.68 -12.97 1.75
N PRO A 227 -4.70 -11.64 2.00
CA PRO A 227 -5.92 -10.89 2.32
C PRO A 227 -7.05 -11.12 1.31
N SER A 228 -6.73 -11.09 0.01
CA SER A 228 -7.71 -11.35 -1.05
C SER A 228 -8.31 -12.75 -0.97
N GLY A 229 -7.48 -13.76 -0.67
CA GLY A 229 -7.95 -15.15 -0.53
C GLY A 229 -8.92 -15.30 0.63
N TRP A 230 -8.55 -14.76 1.78
CA TRP A 230 -9.39 -14.76 2.98
C TRP A 230 -10.73 -14.07 2.74
N ASP A 231 -10.71 -12.93 2.06
CA ASP A 231 -11.92 -12.19 1.75
C ASP A 231 -12.80 -12.90 0.70
N MET A 232 -12.20 -13.42 -0.38
CA MET A 232 -12.92 -14.19 -1.40
C MET A 232 -13.63 -15.41 -0.81
N VAL A 233 -12.96 -16.16 0.06
CA VAL A 233 -13.56 -17.32 0.74
C VAL A 233 -14.83 -16.90 1.50
N ARG A 234 -14.76 -15.84 2.27
CA ARG A 234 -15.87 -15.33 3.09
C ARG A 234 -17.03 -14.77 2.27
N LYS A 235 -16.71 -14.09 1.17
CA LYS A 235 -17.72 -13.50 0.27
C LYS A 235 -18.43 -14.54 -0.59
N ILE A 236 -17.73 -15.62 -0.97
CA ILE A 236 -18.26 -16.66 -1.86
C ILE A 236 -19.01 -17.76 -1.06
N GLN A 237 -18.55 -18.06 0.16
CA GLN A 237 -19.12 -19.15 0.98
C GLN A 237 -20.66 -19.12 1.14
N PRO A 238 -21.33 -17.97 1.34
CA PRO A 238 -22.79 -17.94 1.49
C PRO A 238 -23.59 -18.37 0.26
N TYR A 239 -22.97 -18.34 -0.91
CA TYR A 239 -23.61 -18.63 -2.20
C TYR A 239 -23.20 -19.97 -2.76
N ALA A 240 -21.96 -20.38 -2.54
CA ALA A 240 -21.42 -21.63 -3.09
C ALA A 240 -22.00 -22.87 -2.39
N LYS A 241 -22.04 -23.99 -3.11
CA LYS A 241 -22.34 -25.30 -2.53
C LYS A 241 -21.26 -25.76 -1.55
N ALA A 242 -19.99 -25.48 -1.87
CA ALA A 242 -18.84 -25.70 -1.02
C ALA A 242 -17.70 -24.79 -1.45
N VAL A 243 -16.84 -24.42 -0.51
CA VAL A 243 -15.60 -23.67 -0.78
C VAL A 243 -14.43 -24.44 -0.17
N PHE A 244 -13.35 -24.58 -0.92
CA PHE A 244 -12.06 -25.08 -0.47
C PHE A 244 -11.05 -23.96 -0.55
N TRP A 245 -10.28 -23.74 0.54
CA TRP A 245 -9.26 -22.71 0.56
C TRP A 245 -7.87 -23.30 0.36
N ASN A 246 -7.34 -23.16 -0.87
CA ASN A 246 -6.00 -23.62 -1.22
C ASN A 246 -4.97 -22.62 -0.73
N ARG A 247 -4.32 -22.91 0.38
CA ARG A 247 -3.26 -22.06 0.95
C ARG A 247 -2.19 -22.90 1.63
N ASP A 248 -0.99 -22.32 1.74
CA ASP A 248 0.02 -22.85 2.64
C ASP A 248 -0.35 -22.53 4.08
N THR A 249 -0.18 -23.48 4.95
CA THR A 249 -0.16 -23.21 6.39
C THR A 249 1.22 -22.69 6.81
N ARG A 250 1.33 -22.06 7.99
CA ARG A 250 2.64 -21.66 8.50
C ARG A 250 3.57 -22.82 8.81
N ALA A 251 3.02 -23.99 9.10
CA ALA A 251 3.80 -25.22 9.27
C ALA A 251 4.50 -25.63 7.97
N GLU A 252 3.84 -25.41 6.81
CA GLU A 252 4.39 -25.72 5.48
C GLU A 252 5.25 -24.57 4.93
N ASN A 253 4.92 -23.34 5.28
CA ASN A 253 5.60 -22.12 4.84
C ASN A 253 5.58 -21.06 5.93
N PRO A 254 6.67 -20.86 6.67
CA PRO A 254 6.75 -19.86 7.74
C PRO A 254 6.43 -18.42 7.29
N SER A 255 6.62 -18.11 6.01
CA SER A 255 6.29 -16.81 5.41
C SER A 255 4.82 -16.70 4.96
N ALA A 256 4.00 -17.74 5.15
CA ALA A 256 2.60 -17.71 4.75
C ALA A 256 1.84 -16.68 5.62
N PRO A 257 0.91 -15.90 5.00
CA PRO A 257 0.02 -15.04 5.75
C PRO A 257 -0.79 -15.86 6.77
N GLY A 258 -0.84 -15.39 8.01
CA GLY A 258 -1.51 -16.12 9.10
C GLY A 258 -2.98 -15.74 9.26
N PHE A 259 -3.77 -15.64 8.18
CA PHE A 259 -5.21 -15.42 8.30
C PHE A 259 -5.89 -16.61 8.99
N PRO A 260 -6.88 -16.36 9.89
CA PRO A 260 -7.57 -17.43 10.59
C PRO A 260 -8.35 -18.31 9.63
N PRO A 261 -8.57 -19.59 9.98
CA PRO A 261 -9.49 -20.44 9.25
C PRO A 261 -10.87 -19.82 9.17
N VAL A 262 -11.57 -20.05 8.06
CA VAL A 262 -12.96 -19.61 7.91
C VAL A 262 -13.87 -20.78 8.32
N PRO A 263 -14.77 -20.61 9.31
CA PRO A 263 -15.65 -21.68 9.76
C PRO A 263 -16.42 -22.32 8.60
N GLY A 264 -16.42 -23.65 8.54
CA GLY A 264 -17.09 -24.40 7.47
C GLY A 264 -16.33 -24.45 6.14
N VAL A 265 -15.14 -23.87 6.03
CA VAL A 265 -14.30 -23.92 4.84
C VAL A 265 -13.02 -24.69 5.14
N PRO A 266 -12.81 -25.87 4.52
CA PRO A 266 -11.56 -26.62 4.69
C PRO A 266 -10.38 -25.89 4.07
N ASP A 267 -9.28 -25.78 4.83
CA ASP A 267 -7.96 -25.48 4.29
C ASP A 267 -7.43 -26.72 3.56
N VAL A 268 -6.93 -26.54 2.35
CA VAL A 268 -6.38 -27.61 1.52
C VAL A 268 -5.05 -27.19 0.90
N SER A 269 -4.17 -28.17 0.66
CA SER A 269 -2.85 -27.96 0.06
C SER A 269 -2.96 -27.35 -1.34
N ARG A 270 -1.82 -26.93 -1.90
CA ARG A 270 -1.76 -26.30 -3.23
C ARG A 270 -2.32 -27.20 -4.32
N VAL A 271 -2.84 -26.60 -5.38
CA VAL A 271 -3.26 -27.28 -6.60
C VAL A 271 -2.05 -27.86 -7.30
N ALA A 272 -2.07 -29.17 -7.61
CA ALA A 272 -1.07 -29.84 -8.41
C ALA A 272 -1.55 -30.05 -9.86
N ASN A 273 -2.82 -30.46 -10.06
CA ASN A 273 -3.38 -30.68 -11.41
C ASN A 273 -4.91 -30.54 -11.43
N LEU A 274 -5.44 -30.08 -12.54
CA LEU A 274 -6.86 -30.07 -12.86
C LEU A 274 -7.14 -31.16 -13.93
N TYR A 275 -8.22 -31.90 -13.79
CA TYR A 275 -8.58 -32.95 -14.73
C TYR A 275 -9.87 -32.62 -15.48
N ALA A 276 -9.98 -33.08 -16.72
CA ALA A 276 -11.15 -32.88 -17.59
C ALA A 276 -12.47 -33.34 -16.95
N ASN A 277 -12.46 -34.36 -16.08
CA ASN A 277 -13.63 -34.82 -15.35
C ASN A 277 -14.11 -33.88 -14.21
N GLY A 278 -13.40 -32.80 -13.98
CA GLY A 278 -13.72 -31.80 -12.93
C GLY A 278 -13.00 -32.02 -11.61
N SER A 279 -12.25 -33.09 -11.42
CA SER A 279 -11.49 -33.31 -10.19
C SER A 279 -10.21 -32.45 -10.15
N MET A 280 -9.73 -32.18 -8.93
CA MET A 280 -8.51 -31.41 -8.66
C MET A 280 -7.58 -32.25 -7.78
N LEU A 281 -6.36 -32.47 -8.24
CA LEU A 281 -5.29 -33.09 -7.46
C LEU A 281 -4.55 -32.01 -6.67
N LEU A 282 -4.31 -32.25 -5.40
CA LEU A 282 -3.52 -31.39 -4.51
C LEU A 282 -2.10 -31.90 -4.35
N THR A 283 -1.18 -31.05 -3.94
CA THR A 283 0.25 -31.41 -3.77
C THR A 283 0.51 -32.46 -2.70
N ASN A 284 -0.39 -32.64 -1.75
CA ASN A 284 -0.34 -33.69 -0.73
C ASN A 284 -0.92 -35.06 -1.21
N GLY A 285 -1.33 -35.14 -2.48
CA GLY A 285 -1.92 -36.36 -3.07
C GLY A 285 -3.44 -36.48 -2.87
N GLN A 286 -4.08 -35.64 -2.12
CA GLN A 286 -5.53 -35.61 -1.97
C GLN A 286 -6.20 -35.19 -3.29
N ILE A 287 -7.36 -35.78 -3.57
CA ILE A 287 -8.18 -35.45 -4.74
C ILE A 287 -9.51 -34.86 -4.27
N LEU A 288 -9.79 -33.61 -4.70
CA LEU A 288 -11.13 -33.05 -4.64
C LEU A 288 -11.92 -33.61 -5.84
N PRO A 289 -13.01 -34.36 -5.61
CA PRO A 289 -13.65 -35.12 -6.68
C PRO A 289 -14.34 -34.27 -7.74
N LYS A 290 -14.72 -33.05 -7.36
CA LYS A 290 -15.34 -32.07 -8.24
C LYS A 290 -14.97 -30.67 -7.82
N VAL A 291 -14.62 -29.80 -8.80
CA VAL A 291 -14.46 -28.36 -8.68
C VAL A 291 -15.10 -27.72 -9.89
N ASP A 292 -16.02 -26.78 -9.68
CA ASP A 292 -16.77 -26.09 -10.73
C ASP A 292 -16.17 -24.70 -11.02
N ALA A 293 -15.47 -24.10 -10.03
CA ALA A 293 -14.84 -22.80 -10.19
C ALA A 293 -13.51 -22.72 -9.43
N VAL A 294 -12.54 -22.02 -10.03
CA VAL A 294 -11.25 -21.70 -9.41
C VAL A 294 -11.10 -20.18 -9.39
N VAL A 295 -10.91 -19.63 -8.20
CA VAL A 295 -10.64 -18.19 -7.98
C VAL A 295 -9.18 -18.02 -7.59
N LEU A 296 -8.41 -17.39 -8.46
CA LEU A 296 -7.00 -17.09 -8.22
C LEU A 296 -6.90 -15.82 -7.36
N ALA A 297 -6.57 -15.97 -6.09
CA ALA A 297 -6.26 -14.88 -5.16
C ALA A 297 -4.75 -14.80 -4.91
N THR A 298 -3.99 -14.88 -5.99
CA THR A 298 -2.55 -15.13 -6.04
C THR A 298 -1.71 -13.85 -5.94
N GLY A 299 -2.39 -12.70 -5.76
CA GLY A 299 -1.75 -11.40 -5.57
C GLY A 299 -1.39 -10.70 -6.88
N TYR A 300 -0.49 -9.73 -6.76
CA TYR A 300 -0.20 -8.78 -7.83
C TYR A 300 1.31 -8.60 -8.00
N GLU A 301 1.70 -8.21 -9.21
CA GLU A 301 3.06 -7.82 -9.54
C GLU A 301 3.22 -6.30 -9.47
N THR A 302 4.39 -5.89 -8.99
CA THR A 302 4.81 -4.50 -8.99
C THR A 302 5.48 -4.19 -10.32
N ARG A 303 4.79 -3.44 -11.18
CA ARG A 303 5.29 -2.98 -12.48
C ARG A 303 5.14 -1.47 -12.60
N ILE A 304 6.08 -0.85 -13.30
CA ILE A 304 6.04 0.59 -13.62
C ILE A 304 6.27 0.76 -15.14
N PRO A 305 5.23 0.55 -15.95
CA PRO A 305 5.38 0.46 -17.42
C PRO A 305 6.07 1.67 -18.05
N PHE A 306 5.83 2.87 -17.54
CA PHE A 306 6.46 4.08 -18.10
C PHE A 306 7.98 4.17 -17.82
N LEU A 307 8.47 3.58 -16.72
CA LEU A 307 9.92 3.46 -16.47
C LEU A 307 10.53 2.35 -17.32
N THR A 308 9.81 1.22 -17.48
CA THR A 308 10.22 0.15 -18.39
C THR A 308 10.30 0.65 -19.84
N ALA A 309 9.27 1.35 -20.33
CA ALA A 309 9.23 1.93 -21.67
C ALA A 309 10.31 3.03 -21.87
N GLY A 310 10.70 3.71 -20.79
CA GLY A 310 11.77 4.70 -20.78
C GLY A 310 13.18 4.11 -20.67
N GLY A 311 13.32 2.80 -20.48
CA GLY A 311 14.61 2.11 -20.35
C GLY A 311 15.25 2.22 -18.96
N HIS A 312 14.48 2.60 -17.92
CA HIS A 312 14.98 2.81 -16.56
C HIS A 312 14.47 1.80 -15.53
N LEU A 313 13.74 0.78 -15.95
CA LEU A 313 13.37 -0.36 -15.12
C LEU A 313 13.39 -1.64 -15.96
N SER A 314 14.31 -2.56 -15.64
CA SER A 314 14.35 -3.88 -16.28
C SER A 314 13.46 -4.88 -15.55
N GLU A 315 12.63 -5.61 -16.27
CA GLU A 315 11.83 -6.73 -15.74
C GLU A 315 12.65 -8.03 -15.67
N GLN A 316 13.94 -7.99 -15.91
CA GLN A 316 14.85 -9.12 -15.73
C GLN A 316 15.51 -9.02 -14.36
N ASP A 317 15.41 -10.09 -13.57
CA ASP A 317 16.09 -10.19 -12.27
C ASP A 317 17.60 -10.40 -12.47
N ALA A 318 18.28 -9.36 -12.91
CA ALA A 318 19.73 -9.35 -13.06
C ALA A 318 20.40 -8.69 -11.85
N GLN A 319 21.57 -9.19 -11.44
CA GLN A 319 22.44 -8.45 -10.53
C GLN A 319 23.10 -7.32 -11.29
N THR A 320 22.56 -6.12 -11.16
CA THR A 320 23.01 -4.91 -11.84
C THR A 320 22.87 -3.72 -10.89
N GLU A 321 23.65 -2.68 -11.15
CA GLU A 321 23.56 -1.40 -10.42
C GLU A 321 22.33 -0.59 -10.84
N HIS A 322 21.66 -0.98 -11.94
CA HIS A 322 20.46 -0.32 -12.45
C HIS A 322 19.19 -0.90 -11.84
N LEU A 323 18.10 -0.16 -11.92
CA LEU A 323 16.80 -0.63 -11.42
C LEU A 323 16.32 -1.86 -12.18
N THR A 324 16.00 -2.89 -11.39
CA THR A 324 15.37 -4.12 -11.85
C THR A 324 14.14 -4.45 -11.01
N THR A 325 13.25 -5.26 -11.53
CA THR A 325 12.14 -5.84 -10.79
C THR A 325 11.95 -7.30 -11.14
N ASN A 326 11.60 -8.10 -10.13
CA ASN A 326 11.12 -9.47 -10.31
C ASN A 326 9.59 -9.58 -10.14
N GLY A 327 8.88 -8.46 -10.29
CA GLY A 327 7.44 -8.35 -10.05
C GLY A 327 7.05 -8.20 -8.57
N ARG A 328 8.00 -8.35 -7.62
CA ARG A 328 7.76 -8.22 -6.17
C ARG A 328 8.64 -7.16 -5.53
N TYR A 329 9.86 -7.01 -6.02
CA TYR A 329 10.89 -6.16 -5.46
C TYR A 329 11.56 -5.35 -6.55
N ILE A 330 11.53 -4.04 -6.40
CA ILE A 330 12.31 -3.11 -7.22
C ILE A 330 13.60 -2.80 -6.46
N HIS A 331 14.74 -2.98 -7.10
CA HIS A 331 16.08 -2.86 -6.52
C HIS A 331 17.02 -2.20 -7.53
N PRO A 332 18.00 -1.35 -7.09
CA PRO A 332 18.27 -0.95 -5.71
C PRO A 332 17.50 0.31 -5.29
N LEU A 333 16.87 0.27 -4.11
CA LEU A 333 16.17 1.41 -3.50
C LEU A 333 16.62 1.61 -2.05
N PHE A 334 16.96 2.86 -1.67
CA PHE A 334 17.09 3.20 -0.26
C PHE A 334 15.70 3.32 0.37
N GLU A 335 15.49 2.55 1.44
CA GLU A 335 14.23 2.45 2.18
C GLU A 335 12.99 2.43 1.27
N HIS A 336 13.01 1.55 0.26
CA HIS A 336 11.92 1.34 -0.71
C HIS A 336 11.43 2.61 -1.41
N THR A 337 12.17 3.71 -1.34
CA THR A 337 11.72 5.04 -1.75
C THR A 337 12.66 5.71 -2.74
N LEU A 338 13.93 5.91 -2.39
CA LEU A 338 14.88 6.63 -3.25
C LEU A 338 15.62 5.65 -4.16
N SER A 339 15.58 5.89 -5.45
CA SER A 339 16.37 5.13 -6.41
C SER A 339 17.87 5.35 -6.25
N LEU A 340 18.62 4.25 -6.20
CA LEU A 340 20.08 4.24 -6.15
C LEU A 340 20.72 3.93 -7.51
N ASP A 341 19.95 3.91 -8.59
CA ASP A 341 20.42 3.70 -9.95
C ASP A 341 21.44 4.78 -10.36
N PRO A 342 22.66 4.41 -10.85
CA PRO A 342 23.69 5.37 -11.24
C PRO A 342 23.39 6.12 -12.55
N ALA A 343 22.39 5.74 -13.32
CA ALA A 343 22.04 6.38 -14.59
C ALA A 343 21.63 7.86 -14.45
N TYR A 344 21.26 8.29 -13.24
CA TYR A 344 20.84 9.67 -12.96
C TYR A 344 21.28 10.10 -11.54
N PRO A 345 21.27 11.42 -11.24
CA PRO A 345 21.62 11.94 -9.91
C PRO A 345 20.71 11.39 -8.81
N LEU A 346 21.25 11.27 -7.60
CA LEU A 346 20.43 11.01 -6.41
C LEU A 346 19.35 12.08 -6.28
N GLY A 347 18.14 11.64 -5.92
CA GLY A 347 16.98 12.53 -5.82
C GLY A 347 16.26 12.79 -7.15
N ALA A 348 16.73 12.26 -8.29
CA ALA A 348 16.00 12.37 -9.55
C ALA A 348 14.77 11.47 -9.60
N LEU A 349 14.79 10.30 -8.93
CA LEU A 349 13.66 9.34 -8.88
C LEU A 349 13.37 8.87 -7.47
N TYR A 350 12.10 8.97 -7.10
CA TYR A 350 11.53 8.39 -5.89
C TYR A 350 10.35 7.48 -6.22
N LEU A 351 10.12 6.47 -5.39
CA LEU A 351 8.95 5.62 -5.42
C LEU A 351 8.13 5.87 -4.16
N GLY A 352 6.80 5.98 -4.30
CA GLY A 352 5.88 6.22 -3.18
C GLY A 352 4.75 5.21 -3.16
N GLY A 353 4.31 4.83 -1.93
CA GLY A 353 3.18 3.93 -1.74
C GLY A 353 3.43 2.49 -2.20
N MET A 354 4.69 2.03 -2.19
CA MET A 354 5.08 0.69 -2.66
C MET A 354 5.12 -0.34 -1.54
N LEU A 355 5.20 0.09 -0.29
CA LEU A 355 5.25 -0.80 0.86
C LEU A 355 3.92 -1.50 1.10
N VAL A 356 4.00 -2.80 1.34
CA VAL A 356 2.85 -3.66 1.61
C VAL A 356 2.82 -4.03 3.09
N TYR A 357 1.63 -4.10 3.68
CA TYR A 357 1.40 -4.42 5.09
C TYR A 357 1.86 -3.34 6.10
N ASN A 358 1.94 -2.11 5.68
CA ASN A 358 2.26 -0.96 6.52
C ASN A 358 1.04 -0.05 6.71
N PRO A 359 1.02 0.85 7.70
CA PRO A 359 0.03 1.92 7.80
C PRO A 359 0.14 2.82 6.58
N THR A 360 -0.72 2.60 5.60
CA THR A 360 -0.55 3.16 4.25
C THR A 360 -0.50 4.68 4.24
N GLY A 361 -1.25 5.35 5.11
CA GLY A 361 -1.28 6.81 5.20
C GLY A 361 0.03 7.39 5.74
N MET A 362 0.40 6.98 6.96
CA MET A 362 1.60 7.45 7.65
C MET A 362 2.87 7.17 6.85
N THR A 363 3.01 5.92 6.40
CA THR A 363 4.16 5.46 5.61
C THR A 363 4.30 6.23 4.29
N SER A 364 3.19 6.38 3.54
CA SER A 364 3.21 7.13 2.27
C SER A 364 3.55 8.61 2.48
N TYR A 365 3.10 9.19 3.59
CA TYR A 365 3.43 10.58 3.89
C TYR A 365 4.88 10.75 4.32
N ALA A 366 5.44 9.84 5.12
CA ALA A 366 6.86 9.83 5.47
C ALA A 366 7.76 9.70 4.21
N GLN A 367 7.39 8.83 3.25
CA GLN A 367 8.05 8.75 1.95
C GLN A 367 7.95 10.06 1.17
N GLY A 368 6.78 10.69 1.18
CA GLY A 368 6.55 12.00 0.57
C GLY A 368 7.38 13.10 1.21
N LEU A 369 7.47 13.14 2.55
CA LEU A 369 8.32 14.08 3.30
C LEU A 369 9.79 13.88 2.97
N PHE A 370 10.26 12.63 2.97
CA PHE A 370 11.63 12.30 2.60
C PHE A 370 11.95 12.82 1.20
N ALA A 371 11.10 12.56 0.22
CA ALA A 371 11.28 13.06 -1.15
C ALA A 371 11.25 14.60 -1.18
N ALA A 372 10.25 15.24 -0.58
CA ALA A 372 10.08 16.69 -0.62
C ALA A 372 11.27 17.44 0.00
N TYR A 373 11.72 17.04 1.20
CA TYR A 373 12.84 17.68 1.88
C TYR A 373 14.19 17.39 1.23
N THR A 374 14.42 16.19 0.69
CA THR A 374 15.68 15.87 -0.01
C THR A 374 15.75 16.47 -1.42
N ILE A 375 14.63 16.71 -2.08
CA ILE A 375 14.57 17.55 -3.28
C ILE A 375 14.91 19.00 -2.95
N ALA A 376 14.34 19.55 -1.87
CA ALA A 376 14.59 20.92 -1.44
C ALA A 376 16.04 21.12 -0.96
N LEU A 377 16.56 20.17 -0.22
CA LEU A 377 17.86 20.21 0.45
C LEU A 377 18.68 18.95 0.10
N PRO A 378 19.26 18.85 -1.10
CA PRO A 378 19.96 17.64 -1.58
C PRO A 378 21.15 17.22 -0.70
N ASN A 379 21.73 18.14 0.08
CA ASN A 379 22.80 17.86 1.03
C ASN A 379 22.35 17.02 2.24
N LEU A 380 21.06 16.80 2.43
CA LEU A 380 20.54 15.85 3.41
C LEU A 380 20.86 14.39 3.01
N LEU A 381 20.97 14.10 1.72
CA LEU A 381 21.29 12.76 1.24
C LEU A 381 22.75 12.41 1.56
N HIS A 382 22.97 11.19 2.01
CA HIS A 382 24.29 10.57 2.00
C HIS A 382 24.76 10.30 0.57
N SER A 383 26.03 9.97 0.41
CA SER A 383 26.55 9.49 -0.88
C SER A 383 25.83 8.20 -1.31
N ARG A 384 25.80 7.94 -2.62
CA ARG A 384 25.20 6.71 -3.14
C ARG A 384 25.83 5.45 -2.55
N GLY A 385 27.16 5.46 -2.32
CA GLY A 385 27.87 4.35 -1.70
C GLY A 385 27.36 4.06 -0.29
N GLU A 386 27.24 5.07 0.57
CA GLU A 386 26.73 4.91 1.94
C GLU A 386 25.27 4.42 1.94
N LEU A 387 24.43 4.90 0.99
CA LEU A 387 23.04 4.45 0.88
C LEU A 387 22.95 2.99 0.38
N LEU A 388 23.85 2.56 -0.50
CA LEU A 388 23.96 1.16 -0.94
C LEU A 388 24.44 0.26 0.20
N GLU A 389 25.42 0.69 1.00
CA GLU A 389 25.88 -0.03 2.19
C GLU A 389 24.72 -0.21 3.19
N HIS A 390 23.93 0.84 3.41
CA HIS A 390 22.73 0.74 4.25
C HIS A 390 21.72 -0.26 3.69
N LEU A 391 21.42 -0.23 2.38
CA LEU A 391 20.53 -1.20 1.73
C LEU A 391 21.03 -2.64 1.93
N HIS A 392 22.30 -2.90 1.69
CA HIS A 392 22.89 -4.22 1.88
C HIS A 392 22.83 -4.68 3.34
N TYR A 393 23.07 -3.77 4.29
CA TYR A 393 22.91 -4.04 5.72
C TYR A 393 21.46 -4.45 6.04
N ARG A 394 20.48 -3.69 5.57
CA ARG A 394 19.05 -4.01 5.77
C ARG A 394 18.68 -5.38 5.18
N GLU A 395 19.15 -5.67 3.98
CA GLU A 395 18.91 -6.97 3.35
C GLU A 395 19.60 -8.12 4.09
N SER A 396 20.81 -7.91 4.65
CA SER A 396 21.47 -8.93 5.45
C SER A 396 20.69 -9.27 6.73
N ARG A 397 20.10 -8.26 7.37
CA ARG A 397 19.21 -8.46 8.54
C ARG A 397 18.00 -9.32 8.18
N VAL A 398 17.39 -9.07 7.02
CA VAL A 398 16.26 -9.89 6.52
C VAL A 398 16.69 -11.35 6.32
N ARG A 399 17.91 -11.58 5.78
CA ARG A 399 18.45 -12.95 5.59
C ARG A 399 18.79 -13.63 6.92
N GLU A 400 19.30 -12.90 7.91
CA GLU A 400 19.56 -13.41 9.26
C GLU A 400 18.29 -13.95 9.94
N GLU A 401 17.14 -13.36 9.63
CA GLU A 401 15.82 -13.83 10.08
C GLU A 401 15.27 -15.01 9.25
N GLY A 402 16.04 -15.55 8.31
CA GLY A 402 15.65 -16.70 7.48
C GLY A 402 14.79 -16.35 6.26
N PHE A 403 14.71 -15.08 5.88
CA PHE A 403 13.95 -14.63 4.74
C PHE A 403 14.86 -14.19 3.57
N GLU A 404 14.34 -14.26 2.35
CA GLU A 404 15.02 -13.75 1.17
C GLU A 404 14.36 -12.43 0.71
N PRO A 405 15.07 -11.29 0.73
CA PRO A 405 14.54 -9.97 0.39
C PRO A 405 13.79 -9.94 -0.94
N LYS A 406 14.35 -10.55 -1.98
CA LYS A 406 13.74 -10.60 -3.32
C LYS A 406 12.42 -11.39 -3.34
N ARG A 407 12.25 -12.38 -2.48
CA ARG A 407 11.00 -13.15 -2.36
C ARG A 407 9.95 -12.43 -1.55
N LEU A 408 10.36 -11.74 -0.48
CA LEU A 408 9.45 -10.92 0.31
C LEU A 408 8.96 -9.69 -0.47
N GLY A 409 9.83 -9.11 -1.31
CA GLY A 409 9.53 -7.89 -2.03
C GLY A 409 9.37 -6.70 -1.07
N HIS A 410 8.56 -5.73 -1.43
CA HIS A 410 8.32 -4.54 -0.61
C HIS A 410 7.50 -4.79 0.69
N LYS A 411 7.57 -6.02 1.23
CA LYS A 411 6.91 -6.39 2.49
C LYS A 411 7.82 -6.27 3.71
N TRP A 412 9.13 -6.21 3.52
CA TRP A 412 10.10 -6.18 4.62
C TRP A 412 10.50 -4.77 5.09
N GLY A 413 9.79 -3.75 4.65
CA GLY A 413 10.07 -2.36 5.01
C GLY A 413 10.01 -2.05 6.51
N ARG A 414 9.41 -2.91 7.32
CA ARG A 414 9.33 -2.80 8.78
C ARG A 414 10.35 -3.70 9.47
N GLY A 415 11.65 -3.50 9.28
CA GLY A 415 12.60 -4.42 9.89
C GLY A 415 12.36 -5.84 9.34
N TYR A 416 12.34 -6.83 10.13
CA TYR A 416 12.30 -8.24 9.74
C TYR A 416 11.01 -8.70 9.08
N GLY A 417 10.93 -8.69 7.75
CA GLY A 417 9.86 -9.33 7.01
C GLY A 417 8.46 -8.70 7.14
N GLY A 418 8.38 -7.41 7.42
CA GLY A 418 7.15 -6.64 7.33
C GLY A 418 6.15 -6.88 8.46
N PHE A 419 5.51 -8.01 8.53
CA PHE A 419 4.47 -8.30 9.52
C PHE A 419 4.99 -8.40 10.97
N TYR A 420 6.28 -8.61 11.21
CA TYR A 420 6.78 -9.22 12.42
C TYR A 420 7.93 -8.49 13.13
N GLY A 421 8.40 -7.38 12.61
CA GLY A 421 9.62 -6.77 13.08
C GLY A 421 9.45 -5.37 13.65
N PHE A 422 8.81 -5.24 14.80
CA PHE A 422 8.60 -3.94 15.44
C PHE A 422 9.66 -3.55 16.45
N GLU A 423 10.40 -4.51 16.99
CA GLU A 423 10.98 -4.31 18.31
C GLU A 423 12.36 -3.67 18.29
N ALA A 424 13.12 -3.76 17.21
CA ALA A 424 14.49 -3.26 17.21
C ALA A 424 14.65 -1.84 16.67
N ASP A 425 13.91 -1.49 15.59
CA ASP A 425 14.16 -0.24 14.83
C ASP A 425 12.98 0.74 14.83
N GLY A 426 11.88 0.43 15.51
CA GLY A 426 10.65 1.24 15.49
C GLY A 426 9.88 1.15 14.15
N PRO A 427 8.83 1.94 13.98
CA PRO A 427 8.05 2.01 12.75
C PRO A 427 8.88 2.50 11.57
N PHE A 428 8.65 1.93 10.39
CA PHE A 428 9.35 2.33 9.16
C PHE A 428 9.24 3.83 8.86
N GLU A 429 8.09 4.40 9.08
CA GLU A 429 7.83 5.82 8.87
C GLU A 429 8.68 6.73 9.74
N ASP A 430 8.99 6.32 10.97
CA ASP A 430 9.89 7.05 11.87
C ASP A 430 11.31 7.05 11.33
N LEU A 431 11.79 5.97 10.72
CA LEU A 431 13.14 5.90 10.12
C LEU A 431 13.38 6.99 9.09
N LEU A 432 12.42 7.22 8.17
CA LEU A 432 12.54 8.24 7.14
C LEU A 432 12.52 9.66 7.72
N VAL A 433 11.65 9.90 8.70
CA VAL A 433 11.53 11.21 9.35
C VAL A 433 12.75 11.48 10.24
N ASP A 434 13.22 10.48 10.98
CA ASP A 434 14.43 10.60 11.80
C ASP A 434 15.68 10.77 10.95
N TYR A 435 15.75 10.13 9.78
CA TYR A 435 16.81 10.40 8.82
C TYR A 435 16.88 11.91 8.50
N LEU A 436 15.75 12.54 8.18
CA LEU A 436 15.70 13.99 7.90
C LEU A 436 16.12 14.82 9.11
N ARG A 437 15.69 14.46 10.31
CA ARG A 437 16.04 15.16 11.56
C ARG A 437 17.54 15.07 11.85
N VAL A 438 18.11 13.86 11.75
CA VAL A 438 19.54 13.62 11.99
C VAL A 438 20.39 14.33 10.95
N ARG A 439 20.06 14.19 9.67
CA ARG A 439 20.83 14.80 8.57
C ARG A 439 20.76 16.32 8.56
N SER A 440 19.71 16.90 9.09
CA SER A 440 19.56 18.36 9.26
C SER A 440 20.17 18.88 10.56
N ASN A 441 20.82 18.05 11.37
CA ASN A 441 21.25 18.40 12.73
C ASN A 441 20.10 18.99 13.57
N GLY A 442 18.88 18.47 13.41
CA GLY A 442 17.69 18.93 14.12
C GLY A 442 17.07 20.24 13.60
N THR A 443 17.63 20.90 12.59
CA THR A 443 17.10 22.19 12.09
C THR A 443 15.74 22.05 11.41
N LEU A 444 15.35 20.84 10.97
CA LEU A 444 14.01 20.58 10.42
C LEU A 444 12.96 20.23 11.48
N ALA A 445 13.33 20.08 12.77
CA ALA A 445 12.37 19.80 13.82
C ALA A 445 11.31 20.90 13.92
N GLY A 446 10.03 20.53 13.91
CA GLY A 446 8.89 21.46 13.90
C GLY A 446 8.53 22.03 12.52
N TYR A 447 9.24 21.66 11.46
CA TYR A 447 8.82 21.97 10.08
C TYR A 447 7.62 21.12 9.67
N PRO A 448 6.84 21.53 8.64
CA PRO A 448 5.65 20.80 8.21
C PRO A 448 5.89 19.29 8.03
N GLY A 449 5.17 18.47 8.80
CA GLY A 449 5.28 17.02 8.80
C GLY A 449 6.47 16.44 9.58
N ILE A 450 7.38 17.26 10.09
CA ILE A 450 8.50 16.84 10.94
C ILE A 450 8.18 17.21 12.39
N PRO A 451 8.05 16.25 13.31
CA PRO A 451 7.72 16.54 14.70
C PRO A 451 8.78 17.41 15.37
N PRO A 452 8.41 18.19 16.41
CA PRO A 452 9.37 18.87 17.28
C PRO A 452 10.40 17.91 17.88
N ALA A 453 11.53 18.45 18.32
CA ALA A 453 12.56 17.69 18.99
C ALA A 453 11.99 16.93 20.21
N GLY A 454 12.35 15.65 20.34
CA GLY A 454 11.89 14.78 21.42
C GLY A 454 10.50 14.16 21.23
N GLN A 455 9.83 14.43 20.11
CA GLN A 455 8.58 13.77 19.75
C GLN A 455 8.82 12.77 18.61
N ASN A 456 8.13 11.62 18.64
CA ASN A 456 8.13 10.65 17.57
C ASN A 456 7.18 11.07 16.45
N TYR A 457 7.45 10.64 15.23
CA TYR A 457 6.55 10.85 14.10
C TYR A 457 5.29 9.99 14.24
N THR A 458 5.46 8.72 14.64
CA THR A 458 4.34 7.85 14.94
C THR A 458 3.89 8.04 16.37
N GLU A 459 2.65 8.48 16.55
CA GLU A 459 2.05 8.74 17.86
C GLU A 459 1.82 7.44 18.64
N LYS A 460 1.92 7.50 19.96
CA LYS A 460 1.78 6.30 20.84
C LYS A 460 0.49 5.53 20.61
N TRP A 461 -0.62 6.21 20.38
CA TRP A 461 -1.91 5.58 20.13
C TRP A 461 -1.94 4.84 18.79
N ARG A 462 -1.25 5.37 17.76
CA ARG A 462 -1.08 4.68 16.47
C ARG A 462 -0.23 3.42 16.62
N LEU A 463 0.84 3.49 17.43
CA LEU A 463 1.64 2.31 17.77
C LEU A 463 0.78 1.25 18.47
N TRP A 464 -0.04 1.66 19.44
CA TRP A 464 -0.99 0.75 20.07
C TRP A 464 -1.92 0.11 19.03
N GLY A 465 -2.53 0.92 18.15
CA GLY A 465 -3.38 0.43 17.06
C GLY A 465 -2.65 -0.53 16.12
N LEU A 466 -1.35 -0.33 15.84
CA LEU A 466 -0.57 -1.27 15.04
C LEU A 466 -0.38 -2.63 15.72
N HIS A 467 -0.29 -2.65 17.06
CA HIS A 467 -0.16 -3.89 17.82
C HIS A 467 -1.50 -4.62 17.99
N HIS A 468 -2.59 -3.89 18.16
CA HIS A 468 -3.92 -4.41 18.48
C HIS A 468 -4.94 -4.32 17.34
N GLY A 469 -4.54 -3.77 16.19
CA GLY A 469 -5.46 -3.54 15.07
C GLY A 469 -6.12 -4.82 14.53
N GLU A 470 -5.49 -5.97 14.70
CA GLU A 470 -6.08 -7.26 14.36
C GLU A 470 -7.20 -7.65 15.37
N ASP A 471 -6.98 -7.45 16.66
CA ASP A 471 -8.00 -7.70 17.67
C ASP A 471 -9.21 -6.79 17.46
N VAL A 472 -8.97 -5.52 17.17
CA VAL A 472 -10.03 -4.56 16.82
C VAL A 472 -10.78 -5.00 15.55
N TYR A 473 -10.04 -5.43 14.52
CA TYR A 473 -10.65 -5.89 13.27
C TYR A 473 -11.51 -7.15 13.49
N TYR A 474 -10.99 -8.14 14.22
CA TYR A 474 -11.74 -9.36 14.51
C TYR A 474 -12.93 -9.10 15.45
N GLY A 475 -12.78 -8.18 16.41
CA GLY A 475 -13.88 -7.72 17.25
C GLY A 475 -14.98 -7.08 16.41
N TRP A 476 -14.63 -6.18 15.50
CA TRP A 476 -15.58 -5.58 14.57
C TRP A 476 -16.28 -6.65 13.70
N ASP A 477 -15.53 -7.57 13.09
CA ASP A 477 -16.07 -8.64 12.24
C ASP A 477 -17.01 -9.59 13.00
N ALA A 478 -16.68 -9.92 14.24
CA ALA A 478 -17.51 -10.73 15.12
C ALA A 478 -18.79 -9.98 15.54
N GLY A 479 -18.65 -8.69 15.86
CA GLY A 479 -19.77 -7.84 16.27
C GLY A 479 -20.81 -7.68 15.17
N ILE A 480 -20.38 -7.38 13.94
CA ILE A 480 -21.33 -7.26 12.82
C ILE A 480 -22.03 -8.59 12.47
N LYS A 481 -21.37 -9.73 12.66
CA LYS A 481 -22.00 -11.04 12.48
C LYS A 481 -23.05 -11.34 13.52
N ARG A 482 -22.86 -10.84 14.75
CA ARG A 482 -23.77 -11.06 15.88
C ARG A 482 -24.95 -10.11 15.87
N GLU A 483 -24.72 -8.83 15.61
CA GLU A 483 -25.69 -7.75 15.81
C GLU A 483 -26.18 -7.12 14.50
N GLY A 484 -25.46 -7.36 13.39
CA GLY A 484 -25.65 -6.64 12.13
C GLY A 484 -24.82 -5.37 12.06
N GLU A 485 -24.40 -5.01 10.84
CA GLU A 485 -23.47 -3.89 10.61
C GLU A 485 -24.05 -2.55 11.05
N GLU A 486 -25.33 -2.28 10.77
CA GLU A 486 -25.99 -1.01 11.12
C GLU A 486 -26.05 -0.82 12.63
N GLU A 487 -26.47 -1.85 13.39
CA GLU A 487 -26.56 -1.79 14.85
C GLU A 487 -25.19 -1.66 15.49
N TRP A 488 -24.19 -2.43 15.00
CA TRP A 488 -22.82 -2.36 15.49
C TRP A 488 -22.21 -0.97 15.32
N ASN A 489 -22.34 -0.39 14.11
CA ASN A 489 -21.84 0.95 13.83
C ASN A 489 -22.57 2.04 14.62
N ARG A 490 -23.88 1.87 14.86
CA ARG A 490 -24.65 2.77 15.72
C ARG A 490 -24.13 2.75 17.17
N GLN A 491 -23.71 1.60 17.66
CA GLN A 491 -23.19 1.45 19.01
C GLN A 491 -21.79 2.03 19.18
N TRP A 492 -20.91 1.79 18.22
CA TRP A 492 -19.50 2.07 18.36
C TRP A 492 -19.04 3.34 17.64
N SER A 493 -19.50 3.59 16.43
CA SER A 493 -18.96 4.66 15.57
C SER A 493 -19.82 5.93 15.60
N ALA A 494 -21.11 5.85 16.02
CA ALA A 494 -21.97 7.02 16.07
C ALA A 494 -21.47 8.07 17.08
N GLY A 495 -21.43 9.34 16.65
CA GLY A 495 -20.94 10.45 17.45
C GLY A 495 -19.40 10.55 17.58
N ARG A 496 -18.64 9.68 16.93
CA ARG A 496 -17.16 9.73 16.90
C ARG A 496 -16.72 10.76 15.88
N VAL A 497 -16.02 11.78 16.32
CA VAL A 497 -15.65 12.93 15.49
C VAL A 497 -14.17 13.30 15.57
N SER A 498 -13.45 12.81 16.57
CA SER A 498 -12.05 13.14 16.83
C SER A 498 -11.15 11.88 16.87
N GLU A 499 -9.85 12.09 16.77
CA GLU A 499 -8.89 11.00 16.96
C GLU A 499 -9.00 10.36 18.34
N ALA A 500 -9.29 11.13 19.38
CA ALA A 500 -9.50 10.61 20.73
C ALA A 500 -10.70 9.67 20.80
N ASP A 501 -11.80 10.01 20.14
CA ASP A 501 -12.99 9.14 20.08
C ASP A 501 -12.67 7.81 19.39
N TYR A 502 -11.88 7.82 18.32
CA TYR A 502 -11.47 6.60 17.63
C TYR A 502 -10.50 5.75 18.47
N VAL A 503 -9.66 6.38 19.29
CA VAL A 503 -8.81 5.67 20.26
C VAL A 503 -9.68 4.93 21.28
N ASP A 504 -10.68 5.59 21.84
CA ASP A 504 -11.62 4.98 22.80
C ASP A 504 -12.43 3.85 22.15
N GLU A 505 -12.86 4.03 20.90
CA GLU A 505 -13.57 2.99 20.13
C GLU A 505 -12.67 1.76 19.91
N MET A 506 -11.42 1.95 19.51
CA MET A 506 -10.46 0.86 19.31
C MET A 506 -10.24 0.05 20.60
N HIS A 507 -10.02 0.74 21.72
CA HIS A 507 -9.84 0.10 23.01
C HIS A 507 -11.09 -0.68 23.43
N GLY A 508 -12.27 -0.07 23.31
CA GLY A 508 -13.52 -0.69 23.68
C GLY A 508 -13.83 -1.96 22.86
N ILE A 509 -13.58 -1.92 21.54
CA ILE A 509 -13.79 -3.10 20.68
C ILE A 509 -12.77 -4.20 21.00
N ALA A 510 -11.51 -3.85 21.24
CA ALA A 510 -10.49 -4.83 21.60
C ALA A 510 -10.80 -5.52 22.94
N GLU A 511 -11.23 -4.76 23.96
CA GLU A 511 -11.67 -5.30 25.25
C GLU A 511 -12.90 -6.20 25.10
N TRP A 512 -13.90 -5.76 24.32
CA TRP A 512 -15.07 -6.57 24.03
C TRP A 512 -14.68 -7.90 23.37
N TRP A 513 -13.79 -7.85 22.36
CA TRP A 513 -13.30 -9.03 21.66
C TRP A 513 -12.56 -10.01 22.58
N GLU A 514 -11.68 -9.50 23.44
CA GLU A 514 -10.98 -10.34 24.43
C GLU A 514 -11.98 -11.07 25.36
N GLY A 515 -13.09 -10.43 25.70
CA GLY A 515 -14.16 -11.03 26.53
C GLY A 515 -14.95 -12.12 25.82
N VAL A 516 -15.11 -12.07 24.50
CA VAL A 516 -16.00 -12.97 23.76
C VAL A 516 -15.29 -13.98 22.85
N ARG A 517 -14.05 -13.77 22.46
CA ARG A 517 -13.32 -14.58 21.46
C ARG A 517 -13.19 -16.07 21.80
N THR A 518 -13.33 -16.43 23.07
CA THR A 518 -13.28 -17.81 23.55
C THR A 518 -14.67 -18.43 23.72
N THR A 519 -15.74 -17.66 23.48
CA THR A 519 -17.13 -18.11 23.61
C THR A 519 -17.69 -18.54 22.26
N GLU A 520 -18.73 -19.41 22.29
CA GLU A 520 -19.49 -19.71 21.08
C GLU A 520 -20.22 -18.43 20.57
N PRO A 521 -20.29 -18.19 19.26
CA PRO A 521 -19.92 -19.09 18.14
C PRO A 521 -18.48 -18.90 17.62
N PHE A 522 -17.63 -18.15 18.30
CA PHE A 522 -16.31 -17.74 17.77
C PHE A 522 -15.24 -18.82 17.94
N GLY A 523 -15.41 -19.74 18.89
CA GLY A 523 -14.44 -20.79 19.19
C GLY A 523 -13.15 -20.23 19.84
N ASN A 524 -12.19 -21.09 20.12
CA ASN A 524 -10.87 -20.67 20.56
C ASN A 524 -10.10 -20.05 19.36
N VAL A 525 -10.21 -18.76 19.17
CA VAL A 525 -9.30 -18.01 18.30
C VAL A 525 -8.03 -17.75 19.13
N GLU A 526 -7.02 -18.58 18.89
CA GLU A 526 -5.74 -18.38 19.57
C GLU A 526 -5.12 -17.03 19.21
N PRO A 527 -4.52 -16.32 20.21
CA PRO A 527 -3.76 -15.11 19.93
C PRO A 527 -2.64 -15.42 18.92
N ARG A 528 -2.40 -14.52 17.99
CA ARG A 528 -1.26 -14.67 17.09
C ARG A 528 0.05 -14.59 17.86
N TRP A 529 0.93 -15.53 17.58
CA TRP A 529 2.27 -15.56 18.09
C TRP A 529 3.23 -14.98 17.04
N LEU A 530 4.20 -14.18 17.48
CA LEU A 530 5.34 -13.83 16.66
C LEU A 530 6.15 -15.09 16.31
N PRO A 531 6.89 -15.13 15.19
CA PRO A 531 7.73 -16.27 14.81
C PRO A 531 8.77 -16.66 15.87
N ASN A 532 9.15 -15.73 16.76
CA ASN A 532 10.05 -15.92 17.88
C ASN A 532 9.38 -16.49 19.15
N GLY A 533 8.10 -16.86 19.10
CA GLY A 533 7.36 -17.43 20.24
C GLY A 533 6.88 -16.42 21.28
N HIS A 534 7.03 -15.11 21.02
CA HIS A 534 6.47 -14.09 21.90
C HIS A 534 5.01 -13.79 21.55
N ARG A 535 4.17 -13.68 22.58
CA ARG A 535 2.80 -13.20 22.45
C ARG A 535 2.85 -11.70 22.15
N LEU A 536 2.11 -11.24 21.13
CA LEU A 536 1.83 -9.81 21.00
C LEU A 536 1.09 -9.37 22.27
N ARG A 537 1.73 -8.57 23.10
CA ARG A 537 1.16 -7.98 24.33
C ARG A 537 0.60 -6.60 24.01
#